data_06a0b81ea5ad4f6dde6528380abd85c4
#
_entry.id   06a0b81ea5ad4f6dde6528380abd85c4
#
_cell.length_a   1.000
_cell.length_b   1.000
_cell.length_c   1.000
_cell.angle_alpha   90.00
_cell.angle_beta   90.00
_cell.angle_gamma   90.00
#
_symmetry.space_group_name_H-M   'P 1'
#
loop_
_entity.id
_entity.type
_entity.pdbx_description
1 polymer ?
#
loop_
_entity_poly.entity_id
_entity_poly.type
_entity_poly.pdbx_seq_one_letter_code
_entity_poly.pdbx_strand_id
1 'polypeptide(L)'
;CCPDLEYHASTQMTIHSESGVKMAKNLGFSRAVLSRELPEHTIKDLTALGIETEVFVHGALCMSVSGQCYMSALIGSRSANRGLCAQACRLPAQGDKITKGQERYALSLKDMSYVDKLQRLEKDGVSSLKIEGRMKRPEYVAAAVNCCKNSLENKPYDLKALEAVFSRGGFTDGYYNGRLGREMFGTRQKEDVSATAKILPELHELYRRCEKRTKAFFTIKLQESSPAELSLRD
;
A
#
# COMPACT_ATOMS: atom_id res chain seq x y z
N CYS A 1 27.10 9.68 -3.91
CA CYS A 1 26.25 9.63 -2.72
C CYS A 1 25.83 11.05 -2.38
N CYS A 2 24.56 11.24 -1.99
CA CYS A 2 24.02 12.54 -1.59
C CYS A 2 23.91 12.53 -0.06
N PRO A 3 24.89 13.08 0.68
CA PRO A 3 24.95 12.97 2.14
C PRO A 3 23.78 13.69 2.86
N ASP A 4 23.16 14.65 2.18
CA ASP A 4 22.08 15.46 2.73
C ASP A 4 20.66 14.89 2.52
N LEU A 5 20.57 13.68 1.89
CA LEU A 5 19.28 13.01 1.70
C LEU A 5 18.97 12.07 2.86
N GLU A 6 17.72 12.12 3.30
CA GLU A 6 17.18 11.11 4.21
C GLU A 6 16.89 9.81 3.46
N TYR A 7 17.39 8.71 4.00
CA TYR A 7 17.20 7.38 3.42
C TYR A 7 16.17 6.58 4.21
N HIS A 8 15.18 6.03 3.51
CA HIS A 8 14.20 5.14 4.08
C HIS A 8 14.44 3.70 3.64
N ALA A 9 14.49 2.79 4.60
CA ALA A 9 14.56 1.36 4.33
C ALA A 9 13.23 0.88 3.78
N SER A 10 13.20 0.49 2.50
CA SER A 10 11.95 0.13 1.82
C SER A 10 11.43 -1.26 2.24
N THR A 11 10.19 -1.57 1.85
CA THR A 11 9.58 -2.90 1.99
C THR A 11 10.45 -4.04 1.42
N GLN A 12 11.29 -3.74 0.43
CA GLN A 12 12.22 -4.70 -0.18
C GLN A 12 13.30 -5.22 0.79
N MET A 13 13.53 -4.52 1.89
CA MET A 13 14.44 -4.96 2.95
C MET A 13 13.80 -5.96 3.91
N THR A 14 12.50 -6.23 3.78
CA THR A 14 11.76 -7.23 4.54
C THR A 14 11.96 -7.09 6.06
N ILE A 15 11.87 -5.85 6.57
CA ILE A 15 12.10 -5.57 8.00
C ILE A 15 10.88 -6.04 8.80
N HIS A 16 11.08 -7.06 9.62
CA HIS A 16 10.03 -7.71 10.42
C HIS A 16 10.49 -8.12 11.82
N SER A 17 11.70 -7.75 12.22
CA SER A 17 12.29 -8.14 13.50
C SER A 17 13.10 -6.99 14.10
N GLU A 18 13.36 -7.10 15.41
CA GLU A 18 14.20 -6.15 16.13
C GLU A 18 15.61 -6.02 15.54
N SER A 19 16.21 -7.14 15.16
CA SER A 19 17.53 -7.14 14.50
C SER A 19 17.51 -6.43 13.15
N GLY A 20 16.43 -6.58 12.37
CA GLY A 20 16.24 -5.88 11.10
C GLY A 20 16.12 -4.36 11.29
N VAL A 21 15.35 -3.91 12.29
CA VAL A 21 15.23 -2.48 12.62
C VAL A 21 16.56 -1.90 13.11
N LYS A 22 17.26 -2.60 14.01
CA LYS A 22 18.59 -2.19 14.48
C LYS A 22 19.60 -2.12 13.35
N MET A 23 19.57 -3.07 12.42
CA MET A 23 20.43 -3.06 11.24
C MET A 23 20.14 -1.84 10.36
N ALA A 24 18.87 -1.54 10.08
CA ALA A 24 18.49 -0.36 9.31
C ALA A 24 19.01 0.93 9.97
N LYS A 25 18.82 1.07 11.28
CA LYS A 25 19.33 2.20 12.06
C LYS A 25 20.86 2.33 11.96
N ASN A 26 21.59 1.24 12.10
CA ASN A 26 23.06 1.21 12.03
C ASN A 26 23.57 1.54 10.62
N LEU A 27 22.80 1.26 9.56
CA LEU A 27 23.09 1.64 8.19
C LEU A 27 22.77 3.11 7.87
N GLY A 28 22.24 3.87 8.84
CA GLY A 28 21.94 5.29 8.68
C GLY A 28 20.58 5.59 8.04
N PHE A 29 19.66 4.62 8.00
CA PHE A 29 18.28 4.91 7.59
C PHE A 29 17.56 5.71 8.68
N SER A 30 16.84 6.76 8.29
CA SER A 30 16.00 7.56 9.18
C SER A 30 14.64 6.91 9.44
N ARG A 31 14.14 6.09 8.47
CA ARG A 31 12.86 5.42 8.56
C ARG A 31 12.93 3.98 8.06
N ALA A 32 12.18 3.08 8.72
CA ALA A 32 12.02 1.69 8.32
C ALA A 32 10.56 1.41 7.91
N VAL A 33 10.35 0.95 6.67
CA VAL A 33 9.05 0.42 6.22
C VAL A 33 8.93 -1.01 6.70
N LEU A 34 8.03 -1.26 7.63
CA LEU A 34 7.81 -2.58 8.21
C LEU A 34 7.08 -3.52 7.23
N SER A 35 7.36 -4.80 7.36
CA SER A 35 6.64 -5.85 6.61
C SER A 35 5.15 -5.85 6.97
N ARG A 36 4.29 -6.23 6.01
CA ARG A 36 2.83 -6.23 6.16
C ARG A 36 2.32 -7.34 7.08
N GLU A 37 3.13 -8.34 7.30
CA GLU A 37 2.78 -9.60 7.97
C GLU A 37 2.90 -9.53 9.50
N LEU A 38 3.05 -8.32 10.06
CA LEU A 38 3.28 -8.11 11.49
C LEU A 38 1.98 -7.90 12.26
N PRO A 39 1.83 -8.56 13.43
CA PRO A 39 0.74 -8.27 14.36
C PRO A 39 1.02 -6.97 15.14
N GLU A 40 -0.05 -6.40 15.70
CA GLU A 40 -0.02 -5.13 16.44
C GLU A 40 1.11 -5.03 17.47
N HIS A 41 1.22 -6.04 18.34
CA HIS A 41 2.21 -6.02 19.42
C HIS A 41 3.64 -5.94 18.86
N THR A 42 3.94 -6.67 17.78
CA THR A 42 5.25 -6.61 17.14
C THR A 42 5.50 -5.23 16.49
N ILE A 43 4.50 -4.64 15.84
CA ILE A 43 4.63 -3.29 15.29
C ILE A 43 4.99 -2.30 16.39
N LYS A 44 4.29 -2.35 17.52
CA LYS A 44 4.54 -1.51 18.69
C LYS A 44 5.97 -1.70 19.25
N ASP A 45 6.40 -2.94 19.43
CA ASP A 45 7.74 -3.26 19.95
C ASP A 45 8.84 -2.73 19.01
N LEU A 46 8.67 -2.91 17.70
CA LEU A 46 9.63 -2.42 16.71
C LEU A 46 9.68 -0.89 16.62
N THR A 47 8.54 -0.24 16.79
CA THR A 47 8.44 1.23 16.77
C THR A 47 9.17 1.85 17.96
N ALA A 48 9.20 1.16 19.11
CA ALA A 48 9.91 1.62 20.32
C ALA A 48 11.46 1.62 20.18
N LEU A 49 12.04 1.10 19.10
CA LEU A 49 13.50 0.98 18.93
C LEU A 49 14.20 2.28 18.49
N GLY A 50 13.46 3.40 18.37
CA GLY A 50 14.04 4.74 18.16
C GLY A 50 14.55 4.99 16.75
N ILE A 51 13.84 4.47 15.76
CA ILE A 51 13.87 4.85 14.36
C ILE A 51 12.42 5.12 13.92
N GLU A 52 12.19 6.03 13.00
CA GLU A 52 10.85 6.20 12.45
C GLU A 52 10.36 4.92 11.77
N THR A 53 9.10 4.58 12.01
CA THR A 53 8.48 3.40 11.37
C THR A 53 7.35 3.81 10.43
N GLU A 54 7.27 3.13 9.30
CA GLU A 54 6.21 3.27 8.32
C GLU A 54 5.47 1.94 8.18
N VAL A 55 4.14 1.97 8.34
CA VAL A 55 3.28 0.78 8.31
C VAL A 55 2.25 0.90 7.19
N PHE A 56 2.11 -0.17 6.39
CA PHE A 56 1.00 -0.25 5.43
C PHE A 56 -0.33 -0.37 6.17
N VAL A 57 -1.28 0.48 5.80
CA VAL A 57 -2.59 0.54 6.44
C VAL A 57 -3.75 0.21 5.49
N HIS A 58 -3.51 0.30 4.19
CA HIS A 58 -4.51 -0.04 3.19
C HIS A 58 -3.87 -0.48 1.87
N GLY A 59 -4.41 -1.52 1.24
CA GLY A 59 -4.01 -1.96 -0.08
C GLY A 59 -3.88 -3.46 -0.27
N ALA A 60 -3.30 -3.87 -1.39
CA ALA A 60 -3.18 -5.27 -1.75
C ALA A 60 -2.20 -6.02 -0.85
N LEU A 61 -2.62 -7.17 -0.33
CA LEU A 61 -1.71 -8.13 0.30
C LEU A 61 -1.01 -9.00 -0.75
N CYS A 62 0.23 -9.35 -0.45
CA CYS A 62 1.01 -10.34 -1.20
C CYS A 62 0.91 -11.70 -0.51
N MET A 63 0.83 -12.80 -1.27
CA MET A 63 0.87 -14.14 -0.71
C MET A 63 2.26 -14.50 -0.16
N SER A 64 3.31 -13.92 -0.74
CA SER A 64 4.67 -14.06 -0.25
C SER A 64 4.98 -13.01 0.81
N VAL A 65 5.88 -13.33 1.72
CA VAL A 65 6.46 -12.35 2.63
C VAL A 65 7.00 -11.15 1.85
N SER A 66 6.83 -9.96 2.37
CA SER A 66 7.15 -8.69 1.71
C SER A 66 8.53 -8.70 1.03
N GLY A 67 8.55 -8.46 -0.26
CA GLY A 67 9.77 -8.39 -1.08
C GLY A 67 10.39 -9.74 -1.51
N GLN A 68 9.86 -10.89 -1.12
CA GLN A 68 10.50 -12.21 -1.31
C GLN A 68 9.83 -13.08 -2.39
N CYS A 69 9.02 -12.52 -3.28
CA CYS A 69 8.35 -13.28 -4.33
C CYS A 69 9.16 -13.38 -5.61
N TYR A 70 9.50 -14.60 -6.01
CA TYR A 70 10.18 -14.90 -7.28
C TYR A 70 9.26 -15.53 -8.35
N MET A 71 7.97 -15.70 -8.05
CA MET A 71 7.02 -16.38 -8.96
C MET A 71 6.97 -15.73 -10.34
N SER A 72 6.95 -14.39 -10.41
CA SER A 72 6.95 -13.67 -11.69
C SER A 72 8.23 -13.87 -12.52
N ALA A 73 9.37 -14.07 -11.85
CA ALA A 73 10.63 -14.37 -12.53
C ALA A 73 10.61 -15.80 -13.12
N LEU A 74 10.12 -16.76 -12.36
CA LEU A 74 10.06 -18.17 -12.80
C LEU A 74 9.14 -18.37 -13.99
N ILE A 75 7.95 -17.73 -14.01
CA ILE A 75 6.96 -17.93 -15.06
C ILE A 75 7.08 -17.00 -16.27
N GLY A 76 7.85 -15.93 -16.19
CA GLY A 76 7.88 -14.94 -17.27
C GLY A 76 9.05 -13.98 -17.22
N SER A 77 10.14 -14.33 -16.56
CA SER A 77 11.38 -13.52 -16.48
C SER A 77 11.17 -12.08 -16.02
N ARG A 78 10.11 -11.83 -15.19
CA ARG A 78 9.72 -10.51 -14.70
C ARG A 78 10.12 -10.32 -13.24
N SER A 79 10.82 -9.25 -12.91
CA SER A 79 11.19 -8.96 -11.53
C SER A 79 10.04 -8.26 -10.78
N ALA A 80 9.35 -8.98 -9.90
CA ALA A 80 8.31 -8.42 -9.04
C ALA A 80 8.86 -7.30 -8.12
N ASN A 81 10.09 -7.47 -7.62
CA ASN A 81 10.77 -6.48 -6.76
C ASN A 81 11.12 -5.18 -7.49
N ARG A 82 11.17 -5.21 -8.82
CA ARG A 82 11.35 -4.03 -9.68
C ARG A 82 10.02 -3.48 -10.23
N GLY A 83 8.89 -3.85 -9.61
CA GLY A 83 7.57 -3.38 -9.99
C GLY A 83 6.89 -4.14 -11.13
N LEU A 84 7.50 -5.21 -11.66
CA LEU A 84 6.99 -6.00 -12.79
C LEU A 84 6.24 -7.27 -12.35
N CYS A 85 5.54 -7.23 -11.22
CA CYS A 85 4.76 -8.35 -10.72
C CYS A 85 3.65 -8.75 -11.72
N ALA A 86 3.66 -10.01 -12.15
CA ALA A 86 2.63 -10.56 -13.03
C ALA A 86 1.33 -10.94 -12.30
N GLN A 87 1.29 -10.80 -10.98
CA GLN A 87 0.16 -11.17 -10.12
C GLN A 87 -0.30 -12.64 -10.28
N ALA A 88 0.64 -13.56 -10.47
CA ALA A 88 0.35 -14.99 -10.68
C ALA A 88 -0.44 -15.62 -9.51
N CYS A 89 -0.25 -15.12 -8.27
CA CYS A 89 -1.05 -15.53 -7.11
C CYS A 89 -2.55 -15.15 -7.21
N ARG A 90 -2.93 -14.34 -8.21
CA ARG A 90 -4.31 -13.91 -8.47
C ARG A 90 -4.98 -14.73 -9.59
N LEU A 91 -4.26 -15.66 -10.17
CA LEU A 91 -4.79 -16.56 -11.20
C LEU A 91 -5.42 -17.80 -10.57
N PRO A 92 -6.36 -18.45 -11.27
CA PRO A 92 -6.87 -19.75 -10.86
C PRO A 92 -5.71 -20.76 -10.77
N ALA A 93 -5.61 -21.47 -9.65
CA ALA A 93 -4.66 -22.56 -9.48
C ALA A 93 -5.38 -23.91 -9.74
N GLN A 94 -4.69 -24.83 -10.39
CA GLN A 94 -5.10 -26.22 -10.54
C GLN A 94 -4.14 -27.11 -9.76
N GLY A 95 -4.65 -28.18 -9.16
CA GLY A 95 -3.85 -29.16 -8.44
C GLY A 95 -4.67 -30.41 -8.16
N ASP A 96 -4.00 -31.56 -8.00
CA ASP A 96 -4.62 -32.87 -7.88
C ASP A 96 -5.62 -33.04 -6.71
N LYS A 97 -5.53 -32.15 -5.72
CA LYS A 97 -6.38 -32.14 -4.52
C LYS A 97 -7.37 -30.96 -4.49
N ILE A 98 -7.45 -30.16 -5.56
CA ILE A 98 -8.35 -29.00 -5.62
C ILE A 98 -9.68 -29.48 -6.22
N THR A 99 -10.72 -29.49 -5.40
CA THR A 99 -12.08 -29.85 -5.82
C THR A 99 -12.60 -28.80 -6.80
N LYS A 100 -13.07 -29.29 -7.97
CA LYS A 100 -13.68 -28.44 -9.01
C LYS A 100 -14.74 -27.49 -8.40
N GLY A 101 -14.44 -26.20 -8.35
CA GLY A 101 -15.43 -25.15 -8.05
C GLY A 101 -15.17 -24.27 -6.85
N GLN A 102 -14.39 -24.70 -5.85
CA GLN A 102 -14.24 -23.95 -4.59
C GLN A 102 -12.88 -23.27 -4.39
N GLU A 103 -11.82 -23.73 -5.04
CA GLU A 103 -10.46 -23.27 -4.73
C GLU A 103 -9.69 -22.75 -5.94
N ARG A 104 -10.39 -22.16 -6.92
CA ARG A 104 -9.76 -21.63 -8.14
C ARG A 104 -8.68 -20.57 -7.89
N TYR A 105 -8.73 -19.89 -6.75
CA TYR A 105 -7.84 -18.76 -6.42
C TYR A 105 -7.15 -18.98 -5.07
N ALA A 106 -6.58 -20.16 -4.90
CA ALA A 106 -6.01 -20.63 -3.62
C ALA A 106 -4.93 -19.72 -3.01
N LEU A 107 -4.29 -18.85 -3.81
CA LEU A 107 -3.25 -17.91 -3.36
C LEU A 107 -3.72 -16.45 -3.34
N SER A 108 -4.99 -16.19 -3.62
CA SER A 108 -5.48 -14.81 -3.67
C SER A 108 -5.94 -14.34 -2.30
N LEU A 109 -5.20 -13.41 -1.69
CA LEU A 109 -5.58 -12.75 -0.45
C LEU A 109 -6.54 -11.59 -0.72
N LYS A 110 -7.43 -11.30 0.23
CA LYS A 110 -8.19 -10.05 0.32
C LYS A 110 -7.26 -8.85 0.40
N ASP A 111 -7.80 -7.68 0.14
CA ASP A 111 -7.04 -6.44 0.38
C ASP A 111 -7.02 -6.13 1.88
N MET A 112 -5.91 -5.59 2.36
CA MET A 112 -5.72 -5.18 3.73
C MET A 112 -6.41 -3.85 4.00
N SER A 113 -7.04 -3.69 5.17
CA SER A 113 -7.50 -2.38 5.63
C SER A 113 -7.40 -2.28 7.16
N TYR A 114 -6.69 -1.27 7.63
CA TYR A 114 -6.52 -0.90 9.03
C TYR A 114 -7.08 0.51 9.30
N VAL A 115 -8.04 0.96 8.50
CA VAL A 115 -8.64 2.30 8.61
C VAL A 115 -9.22 2.54 10.01
N ASP A 116 -9.79 1.53 10.64
CA ASP A 116 -10.31 1.57 12.00
C ASP A 116 -9.25 1.42 13.11
N LYS A 117 -7.99 1.18 12.74
CA LYS A 117 -6.86 0.97 13.67
C LYS A 117 -5.87 2.16 13.69
N LEU A 118 -6.07 3.19 12.85
CA LEU A 118 -5.06 4.23 12.63
C LEU A 118 -4.69 4.99 13.90
N GLN A 119 -5.66 5.34 14.72
CA GLN A 119 -5.42 6.02 15.99
C GLN A 119 -4.63 5.15 16.98
N ARG A 120 -4.81 3.82 16.90
CA ARG A 120 -4.04 2.91 17.72
C ARG A 120 -2.59 2.84 17.25
N LEU A 121 -2.35 2.76 15.94
CA LEU A 121 -1.01 2.81 15.35
C LEU A 121 -0.30 4.13 15.69
N GLU A 122 -1.01 5.27 15.64
CA GLU A 122 -0.49 6.57 16.07
C GLU A 122 -0.09 6.58 17.54
N LYS A 123 -0.94 6.07 18.43
CA LYS A 123 -0.63 5.92 19.87
C LYS A 123 0.55 4.99 20.14
N ASP A 124 0.74 3.97 19.32
CA ASP A 124 1.87 3.06 19.42
C ASP A 124 3.17 3.67 18.86
N GLY A 125 3.11 4.91 18.34
CA GLY A 125 4.27 5.69 17.91
C GLY A 125 4.65 5.52 16.44
N VAL A 126 3.81 4.89 15.61
CA VAL A 126 4.05 4.76 14.16
C VAL A 126 4.11 6.15 13.52
N SER A 127 5.21 6.46 12.83
CA SER A 127 5.49 7.79 12.29
C SER A 127 4.84 8.03 10.93
N SER A 128 4.58 6.97 10.16
CA SER A 128 4.03 7.09 8.79
C SER A 128 3.05 5.96 8.47
N LEU A 129 1.93 6.33 7.87
CA LEU A 129 0.86 5.42 7.46
C LEU A 129 0.84 5.33 5.93
N LYS A 130 1.09 4.14 5.39
CA LYS A 130 1.27 3.92 3.96
C LYS A 130 0.04 3.31 3.31
N ILE A 131 -0.46 3.98 2.27
CA ILE A 131 -1.52 3.45 1.40
C ILE A 131 -0.88 2.93 0.12
N GLU A 132 -1.18 1.69 -0.27
CA GLU A 132 -0.77 1.16 -1.56
C GLU A 132 -1.86 1.36 -2.62
N GLY A 133 -1.49 2.01 -3.73
CA GLY A 133 -2.44 2.32 -4.78
C GLY A 133 -1.83 2.59 -6.15
N ARG A 134 -0.52 2.31 -6.35
CA ARG A 134 0.22 2.65 -7.58
C ARG A 134 -0.48 2.17 -8.87
N MET A 135 -1.05 0.98 -8.86
CA MET A 135 -1.73 0.39 -10.01
C MET A 135 -3.26 0.52 -9.93
N LYS A 136 -3.73 1.43 -9.10
CA LYS A 136 -5.16 1.65 -8.88
C LYS A 136 -5.63 2.95 -9.55
N ARG A 137 -6.95 3.06 -9.71
CA ARG A 137 -7.59 4.28 -10.23
C ARG A 137 -7.47 5.43 -9.23
N PRO A 138 -7.49 6.70 -9.69
CA PRO A 138 -7.48 7.86 -8.80
C PRO A 138 -8.58 7.84 -7.74
N GLU A 139 -9.79 7.37 -8.11
CA GLU A 139 -10.93 7.25 -7.19
C GLU A 139 -10.64 6.35 -6.00
N TYR A 140 -9.92 5.24 -6.23
CA TYR A 140 -9.48 4.36 -5.15
C TYR A 140 -8.54 5.07 -4.20
N VAL A 141 -7.56 5.79 -4.73
CA VAL A 141 -6.58 6.52 -3.90
C VAL A 141 -7.29 7.62 -3.11
N ALA A 142 -8.18 8.38 -3.76
CA ALA A 142 -8.96 9.44 -3.12
C ALA A 142 -9.83 8.88 -2.00
N ALA A 143 -10.55 7.80 -2.23
CA ALA A 143 -11.38 7.14 -1.22
C ALA A 143 -10.54 6.63 -0.04
N ALA A 144 -9.41 5.98 -0.30
CA ALA A 144 -8.52 5.46 0.74
C ALA A 144 -7.94 6.60 1.61
N VAL A 145 -7.44 7.66 0.97
CA VAL A 145 -6.93 8.85 1.68
C VAL A 145 -8.02 9.52 2.50
N ASN A 146 -9.22 9.69 1.92
CA ASN A 146 -10.34 10.31 2.62
C ASN A 146 -10.77 9.48 3.86
N CYS A 147 -10.89 8.16 3.72
CA CYS A 147 -11.21 7.28 4.85
C CYS A 147 -10.12 7.34 5.93
N CYS A 148 -8.84 7.25 5.57
CA CYS A 148 -7.75 7.32 6.52
C CYS A 148 -7.70 8.67 7.25
N LYS A 149 -7.83 9.79 6.52
CA LYS A 149 -7.85 11.13 7.10
C LYS A 149 -9.02 11.28 8.09
N ASN A 150 -10.21 10.92 7.67
CA ASN A 150 -11.40 11.06 8.52
C ASN A 150 -11.30 10.16 9.76
N SER A 151 -10.76 8.95 9.64
CA SER A 151 -10.52 8.06 10.78
C SER A 151 -9.56 8.68 11.79
N LEU A 152 -8.42 9.26 11.35
CA LEU A 152 -7.49 9.97 12.22
C LEU A 152 -8.11 11.19 12.91
N GLU A 153 -8.97 11.91 12.21
CA GLU A 153 -9.67 13.09 12.73
C GLU A 153 -10.93 12.76 13.55
N ASN A 154 -11.22 11.49 13.84
CA ASN A 154 -12.46 11.02 14.47
C ASN A 154 -13.74 11.46 13.75
N LYS A 155 -13.68 11.60 12.43
CA LYS A 155 -14.82 11.95 11.58
C LYS A 155 -15.43 10.69 10.96
N PRO A 156 -16.71 10.72 10.60
CA PRO A 156 -17.35 9.63 9.85
C PRO A 156 -16.64 9.39 8.52
N TYR A 157 -16.47 8.12 8.15
CA TYR A 157 -15.94 7.70 6.87
C TYR A 157 -16.73 6.52 6.28
N ASP A 158 -16.73 6.40 4.97
CA ASP A 158 -17.48 5.34 4.26
C ASP A 158 -16.56 4.20 3.82
N LEU A 159 -16.41 3.21 4.70
CA LEU A 159 -15.65 1.99 4.40
C LEU A 159 -16.31 1.14 3.31
N LYS A 160 -17.67 1.21 3.16
CA LYS A 160 -18.38 0.47 2.12
C LYS A 160 -18.09 1.05 0.74
N ALA A 161 -18.01 2.38 0.59
CA ALA A 161 -17.59 3.02 -0.64
C ALA A 161 -16.15 2.66 -0.99
N LEU A 162 -15.24 2.62 0.00
CA LEU A 162 -13.86 2.18 -0.20
C LEU A 162 -13.78 0.70 -0.64
N GLU A 163 -14.59 -0.17 -0.07
CA GLU A 163 -14.69 -1.57 -0.47
C GLU A 163 -15.25 -1.72 -1.89
N ALA A 164 -16.30 -0.98 -2.21
CA ALA A 164 -16.96 -1.01 -3.52
C ALA A 164 -16.07 -0.50 -4.65
N VAL A 165 -15.24 0.53 -4.41
CA VAL A 165 -14.33 1.04 -5.45
C VAL A 165 -13.29 0.00 -5.86
N PHE A 166 -12.79 -0.77 -4.93
CA PHE A 166 -11.97 -1.95 -5.20
C PHE A 166 -11.71 -2.78 -3.95
N SER A 167 -12.17 -4.02 -3.97
CA SER A 167 -11.76 -5.06 -3.02
C SER A 167 -11.70 -6.43 -3.71
N ARG A 168 -11.12 -7.41 -3.05
CA ARG A 168 -11.09 -8.83 -3.47
C ARG A 168 -11.91 -9.67 -2.50
N GLY A 169 -13.23 -9.46 -2.52
CA GLY A 169 -14.13 -10.14 -1.59
C GLY A 169 -14.05 -9.56 -0.18
N GLY A 170 -13.92 -8.23 -0.07
CA GLY A 170 -13.81 -7.51 1.17
C GLY A 170 -12.38 -7.23 1.62
N PHE A 171 -12.25 -6.77 2.87
CA PHE A 171 -10.99 -6.46 3.51
C PHE A 171 -10.59 -7.51 4.56
N THR A 172 -9.32 -7.50 4.95
CA THR A 172 -8.79 -8.30 6.04
C THR A 172 -7.82 -7.47 6.91
N ASP A 173 -7.86 -7.73 8.21
CA ASP A 173 -6.89 -7.26 9.20
C ASP A 173 -6.20 -8.45 9.90
N GLY A 174 -6.21 -9.61 9.25
CA GLY A 174 -5.76 -10.88 9.83
C GLY A 174 -4.32 -10.83 10.36
N TYR A 175 -3.40 -10.21 9.63
CA TYR A 175 -2.02 -10.04 10.11
C TYR A 175 -1.96 -9.17 11.37
N TYR A 176 -2.63 -8.04 11.38
CA TYR A 176 -2.64 -7.11 12.52
C TYR A 176 -3.16 -7.77 13.80
N ASN A 177 -4.23 -8.55 13.68
CA ASN A 177 -4.85 -9.25 14.81
C ASN A 177 -4.21 -10.62 15.12
N GLY A 178 -3.20 -11.05 14.35
CA GLY A 178 -2.59 -12.37 14.48
C GLY A 178 -3.52 -13.54 14.11
N ARG A 179 -4.60 -13.29 13.36
CA ARG A 179 -5.58 -14.29 12.91
C ARG A 179 -5.27 -14.70 11.46
N LEU A 180 -4.46 -15.75 11.34
CA LEU A 180 -4.08 -16.28 10.04
C LEU A 180 -4.98 -17.45 9.68
N GLY A 181 -5.77 -17.32 8.61
CA GLY A 181 -6.70 -18.38 8.22
C GLY A 181 -7.34 -18.16 6.86
N ARG A 182 -8.32 -19.02 6.55
CA ARG A 182 -9.03 -19.00 5.25
C ARG A 182 -9.81 -17.71 5.01
N GLU A 183 -10.22 -17.02 6.06
CA GLU A 183 -10.93 -15.73 6.00
C GLU A 183 -10.09 -14.60 5.38
N MET A 184 -8.77 -14.75 5.31
CA MET A 184 -7.87 -13.80 4.63
C MET A 184 -7.89 -13.94 3.11
N PHE A 185 -8.45 -15.02 2.57
CA PHE A 185 -8.49 -15.26 1.13
C PHE A 185 -9.76 -14.70 0.51
N GLY A 186 -9.63 -14.18 -0.70
CA GLY A 186 -10.76 -13.61 -1.42
C GLY A 186 -10.44 -13.35 -2.88
N THR A 187 -11.49 -13.22 -3.68
CA THR A 187 -11.39 -12.92 -5.11
C THR A 187 -12.46 -11.90 -5.47
N ARG A 188 -12.19 -11.10 -6.48
CA ARG A 188 -13.15 -10.16 -7.00
C ARG A 188 -14.22 -10.89 -7.82
N GLN A 189 -15.47 -10.62 -7.51
CA GLN A 189 -16.64 -11.18 -8.18
C GLN A 189 -17.21 -10.19 -9.22
N LYS A 190 -18.17 -10.64 -10.04
CA LYS A 190 -18.85 -9.78 -11.02
C LYS A 190 -19.66 -8.67 -10.36
N GLU A 191 -20.24 -8.97 -9.21
CA GLU A 191 -21.02 -8.04 -8.37
C GLU A 191 -20.14 -6.87 -7.88
N ASP A 192 -18.89 -7.14 -7.51
CA ASP A 192 -17.93 -6.11 -7.10
C ASP A 192 -17.63 -5.14 -8.26
N VAL A 193 -17.54 -5.64 -9.48
CA VAL A 193 -17.34 -4.78 -10.68
C VAL A 193 -18.53 -3.87 -10.90
N SER A 194 -19.74 -4.38 -10.74
CA SER A 194 -20.98 -3.60 -10.87
C SER A 194 -21.10 -2.54 -9.77
N ALA A 195 -20.75 -2.87 -8.53
CA ALA A 195 -20.70 -1.94 -7.41
C ALA A 195 -19.70 -0.81 -7.66
N THR A 196 -18.52 -1.13 -8.19
CA THR A 196 -17.51 -0.12 -8.57
C THR A 196 -18.08 0.88 -9.58
N ALA A 197 -18.73 0.42 -10.63
CA ALA A 197 -19.27 1.32 -11.68
C ALA A 197 -20.27 2.34 -11.10
N LYS A 198 -21.04 1.96 -10.09
CA LYS A 198 -22.02 2.83 -9.44
C LYS A 198 -21.39 3.92 -8.58
N ILE A 199 -20.29 3.61 -7.87
CA ILE A 199 -19.67 4.54 -6.91
C ILE A 199 -18.65 5.50 -7.55
N LEU A 200 -18.10 5.18 -8.73
CA LEU A 200 -17.06 5.97 -9.37
C LEU A 200 -17.42 7.45 -9.55
N PRO A 201 -18.64 7.84 -9.99
CA PRO A 201 -18.99 9.26 -10.19
C PRO A 201 -18.90 10.06 -8.87
N GLU A 202 -19.35 9.49 -7.76
CA GLU A 202 -19.29 10.11 -6.44
C GLU A 202 -17.84 10.30 -5.97
N LEU A 203 -17.02 9.26 -6.09
CA LEU A 203 -15.62 9.28 -5.68
C LEU A 203 -14.77 10.21 -6.56
N HIS A 204 -15.16 10.40 -7.82
CA HIS A 204 -14.51 11.35 -8.72
C HIS A 204 -14.55 12.79 -8.18
N GLU A 205 -15.63 13.17 -7.50
CA GLU A 205 -15.77 14.50 -6.92
C GLU A 205 -14.79 14.75 -5.77
N LEU A 206 -14.24 13.72 -5.11
CA LEU A 206 -13.30 13.87 -3.99
C LEU A 206 -12.00 14.57 -4.41
N TYR A 207 -11.54 14.39 -5.64
CA TYR A 207 -10.29 14.99 -6.14
C TYR A 207 -10.48 16.03 -7.25
N ARG A 208 -11.71 16.18 -7.74
CA ARG A 208 -12.05 17.17 -8.76
C ARG A 208 -12.11 18.61 -8.22
N ARG A 209 -12.35 18.76 -6.91
CA ARG A 209 -12.30 20.04 -6.21
C ARG A 209 -10.85 20.48 -6.03
N CYS A 210 -10.24 20.88 -7.13
CA CYS A 210 -8.94 21.55 -7.07
C CYS A 210 -9.16 22.99 -6.58
N GLU A 211 -8.87 23.29 -5.33
CA GLU A 211 -8.71 24.66 -4.89
C GLU A 211 -7.62 25.28 -5.76
N LYS A 212 -7.85 26.50 -6.24
CA LYS A 212 -6.86 27.25 -7.01
C LYS A 212 -5.64 27.41 -6.11
N ARG A 213 -4.61 26.63 -6.36
CA ARG A 213 -3.31 26.76 -5.70
C ARG A 213 -2.55 27.92 -6.35
N THR A 214 -1.52 28.39 -5.69
CA THR A 214 -0.62 29.48 -6.10
C THR A 214 -0.27 29.38 -7.60
N LYS A 215 -0.37 30.49 -8.31
CA LYS A 215 0.08 30.56 -9.71
C LYS A 215 1.60 30.43 -9.71
N ALA A 216 2.11 29.39 -10.36
CA ALA A 216 3.53 29.23 -10.60
C ALA A 216 3.86 29.79 -12.00
N PHE A 217 4.87 30.63 -12.10
CA PHE A 217 5.36 31.18 -13.35
C PHE A 217 6.67 30.48 -13.72
N PHE A 218 6.68 29.86 -14.89
CA PHE A 218 7.89 29.24 -15.44
C PHE A 218 8.48 30.16 -16.51
N THR A 219 9.76 30.43 -16.41
CA THR A 219 10.51 31.11 -17.48
C THR A 219 11.53 30.12 -18.02
N ILE A 220 11.45 29.85 -19.32
CA ILE A 220 12.42 29.02 -20.05
C ILE A 220 13.25 29.95 -20.93
N LYS A 221 14.57 29.96 -20.72
CA LYS A 221 15.50 30.62 -21.63
C LYS A 221 16.18 29.56 -22.49
N LEU A 222 16.03 29.71 -23.78
CA LEU A 222 16.68 28.87 -24.78
C LEU A 222 17.68 29.75 -25.54
N GLN A 223 18.94 29.38 -25.56
CA GLN A 223 19.99 30.00 -26.36
C GLN A 223 20.66 28.93 -27.21
N GLU A 224 20.99 29.28 -28.44
CA GLU A 224 21.73 28.40 -29.32
C GLU A 224 23.09 28.07 -28.68
N SER A 225 23.47 26.78 -28.62
CA SER A 225 24.73 26.28 -28.05
C SER A 225 24.90 26.42 -26.52
N SER A 226 23.84 26.70 -25.76
CA SER A 226 23.85 26.76 -24.29
C SER A 226 22.79 25.82 -23.69
N PRO A 227 23.01 25.28 -22.48
CA PRO A 227 21.97 24.54 -21.77
C PRO A 227 20.72 25.38 -21.55
N ALA A 228 19.55 24.76 -21.63
CA ALA A 228 18.28 25.43 -21.33
C ALA A 228 18.21 25.79 -19.84
N GLU A 229 17.91 27.03 -19.53
CA GLU A 229 17.68 27.49 -18.16
C GLU A 229 16.19 27.51 -17.84
N LEU A 230 15.78 26.78 -16.79
CA LEU A 230 14.43 26.79 -16.27
C LEU A 230 14.41 27.50 -14.91
N SER A 231 13.65 28.57 -14.79
CA SER A 231 13.42 29.23 -13.49
C SER A 231 11.94 29.22 -13.11
N LEU A 232 11.69 28.93 -11.83
CA LEU A 232 10.36 28.96 -11.21
C LEU A 232 10.28 30.20 -10.33
N ARG A 233 9.19 30.96 -10.40
CA ARG A 233 8.85 32.06 -9.48
C ARG A 233 7.49 31.78 -8.83
N ASP A 234 7.42 31.98 -7.54
CA ASP A 234 6.20 31.93 -6.74
C ASP A 234 5.30 33.13 -7.03
#